data_482de9080f1cf11c32de1130ade6b606
#
_entry.id   482de9080f1cf11c32de1130ade6b606
#
_cell.length_a   1.000
_cell.length_b   1.000
_cell.length_c   1.000
_cell.angle_alpha   90.00
_cell.angle_beta   90.00
_cell.angle_gamma   90.00
#
_symmetry.space_group_name_H-M   'P 1'
#
loop_
_entity.id
_entity.type
_entity.pdbx_description
1 polymer ?
#
loop_
_entity_poly.entity_id
_entity_poly.type
_entity_poly.pdbx_seq_one_letter_code
_entity_poly.pdbx_strand_id
1 'polypeptide(L)'
;MSLDLYIKSRRPVRHRGTGVFVRDNGQTRELKTLAEVREHFPDADLTDVHVTDYEDDELFHANLTHNLTEMASHIPIAGTDGAVTLPRDFERDKPDFQPKPLSAYNLLWHPETNPLLKHETLHRKDEDGEEWDVEVTRIDAELVRQVMAVQHYTAHHREELERYNPDNGWGTYDQLLRATQDLLIALLDIPVSDYGDYLIYCST
;
A
#
# COMPACT_ATOMS: atom_id res chain seq x y z
N MET A 1 9.81 -5.67 11.80
CA MET A 1 8.43 -5.11 11.82
C MET A 1 8.03 -4.88 10.38
N SER A 2 6.87 -5.27 9.95
CA SER A 2 6.31 -5.00 8.62
C SER A 2 5.17 -4.01 8.80
N LEU A 3 4.84 -3.31 7.73
CA LEU A 3 3.69 -2.42 7.66
C LEU A 3 2.78 -2.96 6.57
N ASP A 4 1.50 -2.96 6.84
CA ASP A 4 0.50 -3.31 5.85
C ASP A 4 -0.13 -2.04 5.29
N LEU A 5 -0.07 -1.89 3.97
CA LEU A 5 -0.66 -0.79 3.22
C LEU A 5 -1.94 -1.28 2.55
N TYR A 6 -3.04 -0.59 2.78
CA TYR A 6 -4.36 -0.94 2.26
C TYR A 6 -4.98 0.17 1.42
N ILE A 7 -5.73 -0.23 0.39
CA ILE A 7 -6.82 0.60 -0.15
C ILE A 7 -8.13 -0.05 0.29
N LYS A 8 -8.95 0.70 1.01
CA LYS A 8 -10.26 0.25 1.46
C LYS A 8 -11.37 1.16 0.98
N SER A 9 -12.50 0.56 0.62
CA SER A 9 -13.73 1.26 0.33
C SER A 9 -14.47 1.62 1.62
N ARG A 10 -15.17 2.76 1.60
CA ARG A 10 -16.12 3.14 2.67
C ARG A 10 -17.38 2.25 2.67
N ARG A 11 -17.59 1.52 1.58
CA ARG A 11 -18.73 0.60 1.40
C ARG A 11 -18.21 -0.74 0.95
N PRO A 12 -18.85 -1.85 1.36
CA PRO A 12 -18.47 -3.16 0.87
C PRO A 12 -18.47 -3.22 -0.65
N VAL A 13 -17.42 -3.80 -1.21
CA VAL A 13 -17.26 -4.05 -2.64
C VAL A 13 -17.47 -5.54 -2.90
N ARG A 14 -18.20 -5.87 -3.96
CA ARG A 14 -18.38 -7.26 -4.35
C ARG A 14 -17.14 -7.78 -5.06
N HIS A 15 -16.65 -8.87 -4.55
CA HIS A 15 -15.54 -9.62 -5.11
C HIS A 15 -16.02 -10.98 -5.57
N ARG A 16 -15.29 -11.55 -6.53
CA ARG A 16 -15.48 -12.93 -6.95
C ARG A 16 -14.15 -13.63 -6.95
N GLY A 17 -14.05 -14.71 -6.20
CA GLY A 17 -12.80 -15.42 -6.03
C GLY A 17 -12.99 -16.80 -5.43
N THR A 18 -11.88 -17.50 -5.23
CA THR A 18 -11.87 -18.87 -4.69
C THR A 18 -11.66 -18.92 -3.18
N GLY A 19 -11.31 -17.79 -2.55
CA GLY A 19 -10.89 -17.77 -1.14
C GLY A 19 -9.53 -18.44 -0.90
N VAL A 20 -8.81 -18.83 -1.95
CA VAL A 20 -7.48 -19.44 -1.84
C VAL A 20 -6.43 -18.36 -2.06
N PHE A 21 -5.61 -18.13 -1.03
CA PHE A 21 -4.57 -17.11 -1.06
C PHE A 21 -3.19 -17.76 -1.13
N VAL A 22 -2.31 -17.15 -1.89
CA VAL A 22 -0.91 -17.56 -2.00
C VAL A 22 0.01 -16.39 -1.67
N ARG A 23 1.17 -16.71 -1.13
CA ARG A 23 2.21 -15.72 -0.92
C ARG A 23 3.21 -15.80 -2.06
N ASP A 24 3.26 -14.74 -2.87
CA ASP A 24 4.15 -14.62 -4.00
C ASP A 24 5.00 -13.36 -3.86
N ASN A 25 6.33 -13.52 -3.82
CA ASN A 25 7.31 -12.43 -3.65
C ASN A 25 7.01 -11.48 -2.46
N GLY A 26 6.56 -12.05 -1.34
CA GLY A 26 6.22 -11.29 -0.13
C GLY A 26 4.84 -10.65 -0.12
N GLN A 27 4.09 -10.71 -1.23
CA GLN A 27 2.71 -10.24 -1.32
C GLN A 27 1.74 -11.41 -1.20
N THR A 28 0.62 -11.18 -0.53
CA THR A 28 -0.50 -12.13 -0.49
C THR A 28 -1.46 -11.77 -1.61
N ARG A 29 -1.80 -12.73 -2.46
CA ARG A 29 -2.82 -12.55 -3.50
C ARG A 29 -3.79 -13.71 -3.54
N GLU A 30 -5.03 -13.42 -3.86
CA GLU A 30 -6.04 -14.44 -4.09
C GLU A 30 -5.89 -15.04 -5.51
N LEU A 31 -6.03 -16.35 -5.59
CA LEU A 31 -6.19 -17.05 -6.85
C LEU A 31 -7.67 -16.96 -7.26
N LYS A 32 -7.97 -16.14 -8.27
CA LYS A 32 -9.34 -15.77 -8.63
C LYS A 32 -10.12 -16.88 -9.32
N THR A 33 -9.43 -17.84 -9.90
CA THR A 33 -10.05 -18.94 -10.69
C THR A 33 -9.57 -20.32 -10.25
N LEU A 34 -10.41 -21.34 -10.48
CA LEU A 34 -10.01 -22.73 -10.23
C LEU A 34 -8.83 -23.18 -11.10
N ALA A 35 -8.63 -22.56 -12.27
CA ALA A 35 -7.47 -22.83 -13.11
C ALA A 35 -6.18 -22.39 -12.45
N GLU A 36 -6.14 -21.17 -11.89
CA GLU A 36 -4.99 -20.66 -11.13
C GLU A 36 -4.71 -21.52 -9.90
N VAL A 37 -5.76 -21.95 -9.17
CA VAL A 37 -5.60 -22.85 -8.01
C VAL A 37 -4.96 -24.17 -8.44
N ARG A 38 -5.41 -24.77 -9.55
CA ARG A 38 -4.82 -26.02 -10.05
C ARG A 38 -3.39 -25.87 -10.53
N GLU A 39 -3.06 -24.73 -11.13
CA GLU A 39 -1.69 -24.44 -11.55
C GLU A 39 -0.74 -24.33 -10.37
N HIS A 40 -1.21 -23.68 -9.28
CA HIS A 40 -0.41 -23.49 -8.07
C HIS A 40 -0.33 -24.74 -7.18
N PHE A 41 -1.39 -25.53 -7.16
CA PHE A 41 -1.55 -26.72 -6.31
C PHE A 41 -2.01 -27.93 -7.17
N PRO A 42 -1.15 -28.46 -8.05
CA PRO A 42 -1.54 -29.49 -9.02
C PRO A 42 -2.02 -30.80 -8.39
N ASP A 43 -1.51 -31.12 -7.20
CA ASP A 43 -1.82 -32.36 -6.47
C ASP A 43 -2.87 -32.19 -5.36
N ALA A 44 -3.44 -30.99 -5.21
CA ALA A 44 -4.42 -30.74 -4.15
C ALA A 44 -5.81 -31.26 -4.53
N ASP A 45 -6.53 -31.77 -3.52
CA ASP A 45 -7.96 -32.02 -3.64
C ASP A 45 -8.72 -30.69 -3.63
N LEU A 46 -9.34 -30.36 -4.75
CA LEU A 46 -10.05 -29.10 -4.95
C LEU A 46 -11.58 -29.29 -4.90
N THR A 47 -12.07 -30.40 -4.36
CA THR A 47 -13.50 -30.72 -4.34
C THR A 47 -14.31 -29.65 -3.59
N ASP A 48 -13.75 -29.05 -2.54
CA ASP A 48 -14.40 -28.03 -1.72
C ASP A 48 -14.04 -26.59 -2.14
N VAL A 49 -13.19 -26.43 -3.15
CA VAL A 49 -12.81 -25.09 -3.65
C VAL A 49 -13.81 -24.65 -4.71
N HIS A 50 -14.53 -23.59 -4.42
CA HIS A 50 -15.52 -23.02 -5.32
C HIS A 50 -15.26 -21.53 -5.54
N VAL A 51 -15.58 -21.04 -6.76
CA VAL A 51 -15.60 -19.59 -7.00
C VAL A 51 -16.90 -19.04 -6.42
N THR A 52 -16.77 -18.19 -5.40
CA THR A 52 -17.92 -17.59 -4.70
C THR A 52 -17.90 -16.08 -4.84
N ASP A 53 -19.08 -15.46 -4.74
CA ASP A 53 -19.19 -14.01 -4.59
C ASP A 53 -19.16 -13.68 -3.09
N TYR A 54 -18.34 -12.70 -2.70
CA TYR A 54 -18.27 -12.21 -1.32
C TYR A 54 -18.16 -10.68 -1.30
N GLU A 55 -18.43 -10.08 -0.15
CA GLU A 55 -18.31 -8.63 0.03
C GLU A 55 -17.18 -8.35 1.01
N ASP A 56 -16.29 -7.40 0.64
CA ASP A 56 -15.20 -6.92 1.45
C ASP A 56 -15.02 -5.42 1.21
N ASP A 57 -14.41 -4.70 2.15
CA ASP A 57 -14.02 -3.31 1.97
C ASP A 57 -12.61 -3.15 1.38
N GLU A 58 -11.83 -4.22 1.30
CA GLU A 58 -10.45 -4.21 0.85
C GLU A 58 -10.35 -4.36 -0.67
N LEU A 59 -9.78 -3.33 -1.32
CA LEU A 59 -9.47 -3.35 -2.75
C LEU A 59 -8.03 -3.76 -3.03
N PHE A 60 -7.13 -3.41 -2.12
CA PHE A 60 -5.71 -3.66 -2.26
C PHE A 60 -5.06 -3.86 -0.89
N HIS A 61 -4.09 -4.76 -0.84
CA HIS A 61 -3.24 -4.98 0.32
C HIS A 61 -1.80 -5.27 -0.12
N ALA A 62 -0.84 -4.61 0.50
CA ALA A 62 0.57 -4.90 0.36
C ALA A 62 1.24 -4.94 1.72
N ASN A 63 2.01 -6.01 1.98
CA ASN A 63 2.89 -6.08 3.13
C ASN A 63 4.25 -5.48 2.77
N LEU A 64 4.58 -4.33 3.36
CA LEU A 64 5.83 -3.63 3.14
C LEU A 64 6.78 -3.90 4.30
N THR A 65 7.82 -4.68 4.05
CA THR A 65 8.85 -4.94 5.06
C THR A 65 9.65 -3.68 5.39
N HIS A 66 10.03 -3.53 6.67
CA HIS A 66 10.87 -2.42 7.12
C HIS A 66 12.19 -2.28 6.34
N ASN A 67 12.71 -3.37 5.81
CA ASN A 67 13.94 -3.36 5.00
C ASN A 67 13.84 -2.52 3.71
N LEU A 68 12.64 -2.22 3.23
CA LEU A 68 12.41 -1.36 2.07
C LEU A 68 12.50 0.14 2.40
N THR A 69 12.50 0.54 3.66
CA THR A 69 12.40 1.96 4.06
C THR A 69 13.60 2.78 3.61
N GLU A 70 14.80 2.22 3.64
CA GLU A 70 16.00 2.90 3.16
C GLU A 70 15.90 3.14 1.66
N MET A 71 15.60 2.11 0.87
CA MET A 71 15.39 2.22 -0.58
C MET A 71 14.31 3.25 -0.91
N ALA A 72 13.15 3.17 -0.26
CA ALA A 72 12.04 4.09 -0.47
C ALA A 72 12.39 5.55 -0.12
N SER A 73 13.28 5.77 0.85
CA SER A 73 13.76 7.11 1.23
C SER A 73 14.60 7.78 0.15
N HIS A 74 15.20 6.99 -0.76
CA HIS A 74 15.99 7.50 -1.87
C HIS A 74 15.18 7.74 -3.16
N ILE A 75 13.90 7.40 -3.18
CA ILE A 75 13.02 7.61 -4.32
C ILE A 75 12.31 8.96 -4.15
N PRO A 76 12.68 10.01 -4.90
CA PRO A 76 12.00 11.30 -4.82
C PRO A 76 10.60 11.22 -5.45
N ILE A 77 9.68 12.04 -4.98
CA ILE A 77 8.38 12.21 -5.61
C ILE A 77 8.45 13.41 -6.56
N ALA A 78 8.49 13.16 -7.86
CA ALA A 78 8.55 14.23 -8.86
C ALA A 78 7.34 15.18 -8.75
N GLY A 79 7.59 16.48 -8.94
CA GLY A 79 6.55 17.51 -8.86
C GLY A 79 6.14 17.91 -7.43
N THR A 80 6.96 17.55 -6.42
CA THR A 80 6.77 17.99 -5.04
C THR A 80 7.88 18.96 -4.59
N ASP A 81 8.47 19.66 -5.54
CA ASP A 81 9.62 20.55 -5.31
C ASP A 81 9.36 21.57 -4.18
N GLY A 82 10.24 21.56 -3.19
CA GLY A 82 10.12 22.41 -2.02
C GLY A 82 9.13 21.95 -0.94
N ALA A 83 8.33 20.91 -1.18
CA ALA A 83 7.51 20.32 -0.16
C ALA A 83 8.35 19.44 0.79
N VAL A 84 8.08 19.55 2.08
CA VAL A 84 8.79 18.81 3.11
C VAL A 84 7.79 18.10 4.03
N THR A 85 8.26 17.08 4.72
CA THR A 85 7.43 16.29 5.64
C THR A 85 6.89 17.12 6.81
N LEU A 86 5.67 16.82 7.21
CA LEU A 86 5.10 17.23 8.48
C LEU A 86 5.59 16.31 9.61
N PRO A 87 5.67 16.80 10.85
CA PRO A 87 5.95 15.95 12.00
C PRO A 87 4.78 15.01 12.26
N ARG A 88 5.08 13.76 12.64
CA ARG A 88 4.08 12.84 13.21
C ARG A 88 3.65 13.32 14.60
N ASP A 89 2.52 12.86 15.09
CA ASP A 89 1.97 13.33 16.38
C ASP A 89 2.99 13.32 17.53
N PHE A 90 3.76 12.25 17.67
CA PHE A 90 4.78 12.13 18.71
C PHE A 90 6.05 12.96 18.43
N GLU A 91 6.15 13.61 17.28
CA GLU A 91 7.25 14.49 16.88
C GLU A 91 6.88 15.98 16.94
N ARG A 92 5.59 16.32 17.05
CA ARG A 92 5.10 17.72 17.01
C ARG A 92 5.74 18.62 18.04
N ASP A 93 5.99 18.09 19.23
CA ASP A 93 6.58 18.84 20.35
C ASP A 93 8.10 18.67 20.45
N LYS A 94 8.73 17.97 19.48
CA LYS A 94 10.18 17.79 19.50
C LYS A 94 10.87 19.00 18.89
N PRO A 95 11.73 19.72 19.65
CA PRO A 95 12.41 20.92 19.16
C PRO A 95 13.46 20.62 18.08
N ASP A 96 13.84 19.37 17.91
CA ASP A 96 14.85 18.87 16.97
C ASP A 96 14.26 18.23 15.72
N PHE A 97 12.95 18.29 15.52
CA PHE A 97 12.33 17.82 14.28
C PHE A 97 12.93 18.55 13.07
N GLN A 98 13.41 17.78 12.11
CA GLN A 98 13.97 18.29 10.87
C GLN A 98 13.09 17.84 9.68
N PRO A 99 12.34 18.77 9.04
CA PRO A 99 11.59 18.46 7.83
C PRO A 99 12.52 17.91 6.74
N LYS A 100 12.07 16.87 6.04
CA LYS A 100 12.83 16.26 4.93
C LYS A 100 12.06 16.41 3.63
N PRO A 101 12.73 16.43 2.46
CA PRO A 101 12.05 16.34 1.17
C PRO A 101 11.15 15.08 1.12
N LEU A 102 10.02 15.19 0.43
CA LEU A 102 9.11 14.08 0.26
C LEU A 102 9.73 12.98 -0.61
N SER A 103 9.54 11.74 -0.17
CA SER A 103 10.03 10.54 -0.83
C SER A 103 8.97 9.43 -0.84
N ALA A 104 9.24 8.34 -1.55
CA ALA A 104 8.36 7.18 -1.53
C ALA A 104 8.13 6.62 -0.11
N TYR A 105 9.11 6.79 0.80
CA TYR A 105 8.94 6.43 2.20
C TYR A 105 7.75 7.17 2.85
N ASN A 106 7.62 8.47 2.63
CA ASN A 106 6.50 9.24 3.15
C ASN A 106 5.17 8.88 2.50
N LEU A 107 5.20 8.51 1.22
CA LEU A 107 3.98 8.13 0.51
C LEU A 107 3.45 6.76 0.94
N LEU A 108 4.34 5.80 1.22
CA LEU A 108 3.97 4.39 1.41
C LEU A 108 3.92 3.98 2.89
N TRP A 109 4.71 4.62 3.77
CA TRP A 109 4.78 4.27 5.20
C TRP A 109 4.15 5.31 6.10
N HIS A 110 4.18 6.57 5.70
CA HIS A 110 3.74 7.70 6.52
C HIS A 110 3.01 8.75 5.67
N PRO A 111 1.96 8.36 4.91
CA PRO A 111 1.24 9.30 4.07
C PRO A 111 0.69 10.50 4.84
N GLU A 112 0.40 10.34 6.15
CA GLU A 112 -0.04 11.41 7.05
C GLU A 112 0.99 12.54 7.20
N THR A 113 2.28 12.28 6.93
CA THR A 113 3.33 13.30 6.98
C THR A 113 3.47 14.12 5.69
N ASN A 114 2.71 13.78 4.65
CA ASN A 114 2.77 14.42 3.36
C ASN A 114 1.74 15.57 3.26
N PRO A 115 2.18 16.86 3.29
CA PRO A 115 1.26 18.00 3.33
C PRO A 115 0.48 18.22 2.03
N LEU A 116 0.82 17.53 0.95
CA LEU A 116 0.14 17.65 -0.35
C LEU A 116 -1.06 16.70 -0.46
N LEU A 117 -1.17 15.73 0.44
CA LEU A 117 -2.26 14.78 0.48
C LEU A 117 -3.37 15.24 1.43
N LYS A 118 -4.57 14.73 1.23
CA LYS A 118 -5.71 15.03 2.09
C LYS A 118 -5.90 13.89 3.10
N HIS A 119 -5.91 14.25 4.36
CA HIS A 119 -6.07 13.31 5.47
C HIS A 119 -7.42 13.51 6.14
N GLU A 120 -7.89 12.47 6.80
CA GLU A 120 -9.06 12.53 7.67
C GLU A 120 -8.90 11.51 8.81
N THR A 121 -9.59 11.77 9.90
CA THR A 121 -9.63 10.85 11.04
C THR A 121 -10.91 10.02 10.97
N LEU A 122 -10.76 8.69 11.00
CA LEU A 122 -11.89 7.78 11.12
C LEU A 122 -12.01 7.32 12.57
N HIS A 123 -13.19 7.48 13.15
CA HIS A 123 -13.53 6.88 14.44
C HIS A 123 -13.92 5.43 14.22
N ARG A 124 -13.17 4.52 14.79
CA ARG A 124 -13.40 3.07 14.72
C ARG A 124 -13.86 2.56 16.08
N LYS A 125 -14.59 1.48 16.04
CA LYS A 125 -15.08 0.76 17.23
C LYS A 125 -15.01 -0.73 16.94
N ASP A 126 -14.41 -1.49 17.86
CA ASP A 126 -14.37 -2.94 17.76
C ASP A 126 -15.64 -3.61 18.31
N GLU A 127 -15.64 -4.94 18.24
CA GLU A 127 -16.75 -5.78 18.73
C GLU A 127 -16.91 -5.69 20.26
N ASP A 128 -15.82 -5.40 20.97
CA ASP A 128 -15.80 -5.23 22.43
C ASP A 128 -16.22 -3.81 22.86
N GLY A 129 -16.40 -2.90 21.89
CA GLY A 129 -16.84 -1.53 22.12
C GLY A 129 -15.71 -0.55 22.40
N GLU A 130 -14.45 -0.94 22.27
CA GLU A 130 -13.32 -0.03 22.33
C GLU A 130 -13.30 0.88 21.11
N GLU A 131 -13.08 2.17 21.35
CA GLU A 131 -13.08 3.20 20.31
C GLU A 131 -11.66 3.75 20.15
N TRP A 132 -11.23 3.89 18.88
CA TRP A 132 -9.96 4.51 18.53
C TRP A 132 -10.06 5.31 17.24
N ASP A 133 -9.15 6.24 17.09
CA ASP A 133 -9.03 7.08 15.91
C ASP A 133 -7.95 6.53 14.99
N VAL A 134 -8.25 6.46 13.68
CA VAL A 134 -7.30 6.08 12.64
C VAL A 134 -7.16 7.23 11.67
N GLU A 135 -5.95 7.71 11.47
CA GLU A 135 -5.66 8.68 10.43
C GLU A 135 -5.52 7.96 9.07
N VAL A 136 -6.26 8.44 8.09
CA VAL A 136 -6.30 7.85 6.75
C VAL A 136 -6.10 8.92 5.69
N THR A 137 -5.57 8.51 4.54
CA THR A 137 -5.37 9.39 3.40
C THR A 137 -6.46 9.16 2.37
N ARG A 138 -7.11 10.25 1.93
CA ARG A 138 -8.13 10.21 0.87
C ARG A 138 -7.49 9.95 -0.48
N ILE A 139 -8.14 9.13 -1.29
CA ILE A 139 -7.74 8.96 -2.68
C ILE A 139 -8.21 10.17 -3.48
N ASP A 140 -7.27 10.81 -4.15
CA ASP A 140 -7.52 11.89 -5.10
C ASP A 140 -6.47 11.90 -6.23
N ALA A 141 -6.61 12.80 -7.17
CA ALA A 141 -5.70 12.89 -8.32
C ALA A 141 -4.24 13.17 -7.92
N GLU A 142 -4.02 13.87 -6.79
CA GLU A 142 -2.66 14.15 -6.32
C GLU A 142 -1.98 12.90 -5.78
N LEU A 143 -2.69 12.09 -5.00
CA LEU A 143 -2.17 10.80 -4.53
C LEU A 143 -1.80 9.89 -5.72
N VAL A 144 -2.71 9.75 -6.69
CA VAL A 144 -2.47 8.92 -7.88
C VAL A 144 -1.24 9.42 -8.66
N ARG A 145 -1.13 10.74 -8.84
CA ARG A 145 0.04 11.37 -9.50
C ARG A 145 1.34 11.03 -8.77
N GLN A 146 1.35 11.09 -7.44
CA GLN A 146 2.54 10.79 -6.64
C GLN A 146 2.91 9.30 -6.73
N VAL A 147 1.94 8.39 -6.67
CA VAL A 147 2.18 6.94 -6.84
C VAL A 147 2.72 6.65 -8.25
N MET A 148 2.18 7.30 -9.29
CA MET A 148 2.71 7.20 -10.65
C MET A 148 4.17 7.67 -10.74
N ALA A 149 4.52 8.78 -10.09
CA ALA A 149 5.89 9.29 -10.08
C ALA A 149 6.86 8.33 -9.38
N VAL A 150 6.46 7.77 -8.23
CA VAL A 150 7.24 6.76 -7.49
C VAL A 150 7.43 5.50 -8.32
N GLN A 151 6.36 4.97 -8.89
CA GLN A 151 6.42 3.75 -9.72
C GLN A 151 7.31 3.99 -10.96
N HIS A 152 7.17 5.13 -11.62
CA HIS A 152 8.01 5.49 -12.75
C HIS A 152 9.50 5.56 -12.37
N TYR A 153 9.83 6.24 -11.27
CA TYR A 153 11.21 6.30 -10.80
C TYR A 153 11.74 4.90 -10.48
N THR A 154 10.99 4.12 -9.70
CA THR A 154 11.38 2.76 -9.34
C THR A 154 11.66 1.91 -10.58
N ALA A 155 10.80 1.96 -11.60
CA ALA A 155 10.97 1.18 -12.82
C ALA A 155 12.21 1.55 -13.64
N HIS A 156 12.70 2.81 -13.56
CA HIS A 156 13.78 3.31 -14.41
C HIS A 156 15.14 3.42 -13.71
N HIS A 157 15.21 3.23 -12.38
CA HIS A 157 16.45 3.41 -11.60
C HIS A 157 16.89 2.12 -10.90
N ARG A 158 16.74 0.99 -11.58
CA ARG A 158 17.05 -0.34 -11.04
C ARG A 158 18.45 -0.44 -10.46
N GLU A 159 19.47 -0.07 -11.24
CA GLU A 159 20.87 -0.18 -10.84
C GLU A 159 21.21 0.65 -9.59
N GLU A 160 20.55 1.79 -9.43
CA GLU A 160 20.70 2.65 -8.26
C GLU A 160 20.03 2.02 -7.03
N LEU A 161 18.79 1.55 -7.18
CA LEU A 161 17.96 1.07 -6.09
C LEU A 161 18.37 -0.32 -5.60
N GLU A 162 18.85 -1.21 -6.47
CA GLU A 162 19.35 -2.53 -6.09
C GLU A 162 20.51 -2.49 -5.09
N ARG A 163 21.23 -1.36 -4.99
CA ARG A 163 22.29 -1.17 -3.98
C ARG A 163 21.79 -1.19 -2.54
N TYR A 164 20.48 -0.95 -2.36
CA TYR A 164 19.80 -0.98 -1.07
C TYR A 164 19.14 -2.34 -0.78
N ASN A 165 19.35 -3.35 -1.64
CA ASN A 165 18.86 -4.69 -1.37
C ASN A 165 19.57 -5.26 -0.12
N PRO A 166 18.82 -5.73 0.89
CA PRO A 166 19.42 -6.32 2.07
C PRO A 166 19.97 -7.72 1.79
N ASP A 167 21.04 -8.08 2.49
CA ASP A 167 21.73 -9.38 2.34
C ASP A 167 20.82 -10.58 2.61
N ASN A 168 19.79 -10.40 3.43
CA ASN A 168 18.85 -11.46 3.81
C ASN A 168 17.76 -11.76 2.76
N GLY A 169 17.73 -11.02 1.63
CA GLY A 169 16.77 -11.18 0.54
C GLY A 169 15.34 -10.75 0.87
N TRP A 170 15.11 -10.10 2.01
CA TRP A 170 13.80 -9.57 2.40
C TRP A 170 13.74 -8.05 2.20
N GLY A 171 12.83 -7.60 1.37
CA GLY A 171 12.73 -6.17 1.04
C GLY A 171 13.63 -5.79 -0.12
N THR A 172 13.57 -6.54 -1.21
CA THR A 172 14.36 -6.30 -2.42
C THR A 172 13.71 -5.26 -3.33
N TYR A 173 14.50 -4.75 -4.26
CA TYR A 173 14.04 -3.88 -5.35
C TYR A 173 12.81 -4.46 -6.08
N ASP A 174 12.85 -5.75 -6.43
CA ASP A 174 11.75 -6.39 -7.16
C ASP A 174 10.45 -6.43 -6.34
N GLN A 175 10.54 -6.54 -5.01
CA GLN A 175 9.38 -6.46 -4.12
C GLN A 175 8.81 -5.03 -4.08
N LEU A 176 9.65 -4.00 -4.00
CA LEU A 176 9.18 -2.61 -4.03
C LEU A 176 8.58 -2.24 -5.38
N LEU A 177 9.25 -2.64 -6.49
CA LEU A 177 8.74 -2.42 -7.84
C LEU A 177 7.36 -3.03 -8.01
N ARG A 178 7.18 -4.28 -7.58
CA ARG A 178 5.89 -4.97 -7.66
C ARG A 178 4.83 -4.30 -6.80
N ALA A 179 5.14 -4.00 -5.54
CA ALA A 179 4.19 -3.34 -4.63
C ALA A 179 3.71 -1.98 -5.17
N THR A 180 4.63 -1.16 -5.71
CA THR A 180 4.26 0.14 -6.30
C THR A 180 3.48 0.00 -7.60
N GLN A 181 3.76 -1.03 -8.42
CA GLN A 181 3.01 -1.34 -9.63
C GLN A 181 1.59 -1.81 -9.30
N ASP A 182 1.44 -2.75 -8.38
CA ASP A 182 0.14 -3.29 -7.98
C ASP A 182 -0.72 -2.21 -7.32
N LEU A 183 -0.12 -1.35 -6.47
CA LEU A 183 -0.78 -0.17 -5.89
C LEU A 183 -1.29 0.78 -6.99
N LEU A 184 -0.45 1.07 -7.98
CA LEU A 184 -0.86 1.96 -9.09
C LEU A 184 -2.00 1.35 -9.89
N ILE A 185 -1.95 0.05 -10.20
CA ILE A 185 -3.03 -0.65 -10.92
C ILE A 185 -4.33 -0.53 -10.12
N ALA A 186 -4.30 -0.84 -8.82
CA ALA A 186 -5.48 -0.74 -7.97
C ALA A 186 -6.07 0.68 -7.93
N LEU A 187 -5.22 1.71 -7.88
CA LEU A 187 -5.67 3.10 -7.92
C LEU A 187 -6.27 3.51 -9.28
N LEU A 188 -5.73 3.01 -10.37
CA LEU A 188 -6.23 3.30 -11.73
C LEU A 188 -7.52 2.57 -12.05
N ASP A 189 -7.80 1.46 -11.38
CA ASP A 189 -9.06 0.72 -11.51
C ASP A 189 -10.23 1.42 -10.79
N ILE A 190 -9.94 2.36 -9.88
CA ILE A 190 -10.98 3.17 -9.24
C ILE A 190 -11.42 4.28 -10.19
N PRO A 191 -12.71 4.37 -10.56
CA PRO A 191 -13.22 5.49 -11.35
C PRO A 191 -12.97 6.82 -10.61
N VAL A 192 -12.57 7.85 -11.34
CA VAL A 192 -12.29 9.18 -10.76
C VAL A 192 -13.50 9.75 -9.99
N SER A 193 -14.73 9.44 -10.44
CA SER A 193 -15.97 9.81 -9.75
C SER A 193 -16.08 9.21 -8.34
N ASP A 194 -15.40 8.09 -8.09
CA ASP A 194 -15.55 7.27 -6.89
C ASP A 194 -14.38 7.46 -5.91
N TYR A 195 -13.38 8.29 -6.25
CA TYR A 195 -12.21 8.53 -5.39
C TYR A 195 -12.57 8.89 -3.94
N GLY A 196 -13.66 9.62 -3.73
CA GLY A 196 -14.15 9.97 -2.39
C GLY A 196 -14.64 8.79 -1.55
N ASP A 197 -14.92 7.65 -2.18
CA ASP A 197 -15.41 6.44 -1.51
C ASP A 197 -14.27 5.49 -1.07
N TYR A 198 -13.01 5.82 -1.41
CA TYR A 198 -11.85 4.99 -1.11
C TYR A 198 -10.81 5.75 -0.29
N LEU A 199 -10.08 4.99 0.52
CA LEU A 199 -9.07 5.48 1.45
C LEU A 199 -7.82 4.61 1.39
N ILE A 200 -6.65 5.24 1.58
CA ILE A 200 -5.41 4.53 1.92
C ILE A 200 -5.16 4.65 3.41
N TYR A 201 -4.79 3.54 4.03
CA TYR A 201 -4.27 3.56 5.38
C TYR A 201 -3.16 2.52 5.56
N CYS A 202 -2.33 2.76 6.57
CA CYS A 202 -1.24 1.90 6.97
C CYS A 202 -1.53 1.34 8.36
N SER A 203 -1.28 0.04 8.56
CA SER A 203 -1.32 -0.57 9.89
C SER A 203 0.03 -1.18 10.24
N THR A 204 0.45 -1.06 11.48
CA THR A 204 1.71 -1.60 12.01
C THR A 204 1.45 -2.78 12.93
#